data_5dac720a0ab5bcfd7e2eead13e3f4dee
#
_entry.id   5dac720a0ab5bcfd7e2eead13e3f4dee
#
_cell.length_a   1.000
_cell.length_b   1.000
_cell.length_c   1.000
_cell.angle_alpha   90.00
_cell.angle_beta   90.00
_cell.angle_gamma   90.00
#
_symmetry.space_group_name_H-M   'P 1'
#
loop_
_entity.id
_entity.type
_entity.pdbx_description
1 polymer ?
#
loop_
_entity_poly.entity_id
_entity_poly.type
_entity_poly.pdbx_seq_one_letter_code
_entity_poly.pdbx_strand_id
1 'polypeptide(L)'
;MIFINFYNTAPDYYLQNVAIKNISHKYNFVKVFPIGKSLCGRKINALSIGNRKNPVLYACTFHGMEWFNTLLILHFFEEICCAYKERKIIYEVDIFEVLNKRGLVVIPCVNPDGVEIQIHGASSCPKYEKLINKITDNTNHWQSNARGVDLNHNFNAGWQQLKKAETEQGITGPAPTRFGGRRPFSEVETMALCNFCLKEKFSFAIAFHSQGREIYSEYKDPPKRSIELGERFSKYSGYKIANPPKIATGGGFKDWLIGYMKTPAITVETGLGENPLPASDYLKEYELIRKALVKCLDF
;
A
#
# COMPACT_ATOMS: atom_id res chain seq x y z
N MET A 1 -23.10 5.03 -12.80
CA MET A 1 -23.01 3.67 -13.35
C MET A 1 -21.58 3.08 -13.32
N ILE A 2 -20.50 3.85 -13.50
CA ILE A 2 -19.10 3.38 -13.49
C ILE A 2 -18.62 2.95 -12.08
N PHE A 3 -19.12 3.57 -11.00
CA PHE A 3 -18.74 3.24 -9.63
C PHE A 3 -19.14 1.82 -9.18
N ILE A 4 -20.28 1.31 -9.62
CA ILE A 4 -20.76 -0.02 -9.23
C ILE A 4 -19.83 -1.12 -9.78
N ASN A 5 -19.20 -0.89 -10.92
CA ASN A 5 -18.32 -1.86 -11.55
C ASN A 5 -16.91 -1.85 -10.96
N PHE A 6 -16.41 -0.71 -10.46
CA PHE A 6 -15.07 -0.60 -9.87
C PHE A 6 -14.88 -1.52 -8.66
N TYR A 7 -15.84 -1.52 -7.75
CA TYR A 7 -15.76 -2.30 -6.51
C TYR A 7 -16.08 -3.80 -6.65
N ASN A 8 -16.55 -4.22 -7.82
CA ASN A 8 -16.92 -5.62 -8.09
C ASN A 8 -15.91 -6.35 -8.98
N THR A 9 -14.81 -5.71 -9.35
CA THR A 9 -13.79 -6.28 -10.24
C THR A 9 -12.39 -5.95 -9.76
N ALA A 10 -11.40 -6.72 -10.23
CA ALA A 10 -10.00 -6.38 -10.04
C ALA A 10 -9.72 -5.00 -10.68
N PRO A 11 -9.24 -4.01 -9.90
CA PRO A 11 -9.05 -2.65 -10.38
C PRO A 11 -7.72 -2.53 -11.13
N ASP A 12 -7.73 -2.72 -12.44
CA ASP A 12 -6.58 -2.45 -13.28
C ASP A 12 -6.20 -0.94 -13.28
N TYR A 13 -5.10 -0.59 -13.93
CA TYR A 13 -4.62 0.79 -13.94
C TYR A 13 -5.64 1.77 -14.53
N TYR A 14 -6.41 1.34 -15.54
CA TYR A 14 -7.45 2.18 -16.14
C TYR A 14 -8.58 2.46 -15.14
N LEU A 15 -9.13 1.42 -14.53
CA LEU A 15 -10.22 1.54 -13.56
C LEU A 15 -9.80 2.33 -12.31
N GLN A 16 -8.58 2.14 -11.82
CA GLN A 16 -8.02 2.95 -10.72
C GLN A 16 -8.00 4.44 -11.08
N ASN A 17 -7.51 4.81 -12.27
CA ASN A 17 -7.46 6.22 -12.69
C ASN A 17 -8.86 6.82 -12.91
N VAL A 18 -9.83 6.03 -13.37
CA VAL A 18 -11.24 6.47 -13.48
C VAL A 18 -11.78 6.77 -12.09
N ALA A 19 -11.58 5.88 -11.10
CA ALA A 19 -12.04 6.09 -9.73
C ALA A 19 -11.39 7.35 -9.10
N ILE A 20 -10.07 7.49 -9.22
CA ILE A 20 -9.31 8.66 -8.74
C ILE A 20 -9.84 9.95 -9.37
N LYS A 21 -10.06 9.96 -10.68
CA LYS A 21 -10.60 11.12 -11.40
C LYS A 21 -12.01 11.48 -10.92
N ASN A 22 -12.88 10.50 -10.72
CA ASN A 22 -14.23 10.71 -10.23
C ASN A 22 -14.24 11.32 -8.82
N ILE A 23 -13.41 10.81 -7.90
CA ILE A 23 -13.26 11.38 -6.56
C ILE A 23 -12.79 12.84 -6.64
N SER A 24 -11.76 13.13 -7.45
CA SER A 24 -11.24 14.50 -7.56
C SER A 24 -12.22 15.49 -8.22
N HIS A 25 -13.08 15.03 -9.11
CA HIS A 25 -14.14 15.87 -9.71
C HIS A 25 -15.30 16.11 -8.73
N LYS A 26 -15.64 15.10 -7.91
CA LYS A 26 -16.72 15.21 -6.91
C LYS A 26 -16.33 16.10 -5.73
N TYR A 27 -15.04 16.14 -5.41
CA TYR A 27 -14.49 16.85 -4.24
C TYR A 27 -13.33 17.77 -4.67
N ASN A 28 -13.61 19.04 -4.95
CA ASN A 28 -12.66 20.03 -5.47
C ASN A 28 -11.50 20.38 -4.54
N PHE A 29 -11.61 20.04 -3.25
CA PHE A 29 -10.53 20.19 -2.25
C PHE A 29 -9.54 19.02 -2.26
N VAL A 30 -9.83 17.92 -2.94
CA VAL A 30 -8.89 16.79 -3.11
C VAL A 30 -7.80 17.17 -4.10
N LYS A 31 -6.55 16.94 -3.72
CA LYS A 31 -5.41 17.09 -4.62
C LYS A 31 -4.93 15.72 -5.07
N VAL A 32 -4.80 15.54 -6.38
CA VAL A 32 -4.23 14.35 -7.01
C VAL A 32 -2.92 14.73 -7.69
N PHE A 33 -1.86 13.99 -7.40
CA PHE A 33 -0.54 14.22 -7.99
C PHE A 33 0.26 12.93 -8.08
N PRO A 34 1.10 12.75 -9.12
CA PRO A 34 1.99 11.60 -9.19
C PRO A 34 3.19 11.81 -8.27
N ILE A 35 3.57 10.78 -7.50
CA ILE A 35 4.84 10.75 -6.77
C ILE A 35 5.99 10.23 -7.63
N GLY A 36 5.69 9.55 -8.73
CA GLY A 36 6.63 9.00 -9.70
C GLY A 36 5.92 8.22 -10.79
N LYS A 37 6.72 7.44 -11.52
CA LYS A 37 6.24 6.52 -12.55
C LYS A 37 6.87 5.15 -12.35
N SER A 38 6.12 4.10 -12.71
CA SER A 38 6.61 2.73 -12.77
C SER A 38 7.55 2.51 -13.96
N LEU A 39 8.14 1.33 -14.03
CA LEU A 39 9.02 0.90 -15.13
C LEU A 39 8.34 0.95 -16.51
N CYS A 40 7.03 0.70 -16.58
CA CYS A 40 6.23 0.79 -17.80
C CYS A 40 5.61 2.19 -18.01
N GLY A 41 6.02 3.19 -17.20
CA GLY A 41 5.61 4.59 -17.35
C GLY A 41 4.27 4.95 -16.73
N ARG A 42 3.61 4.04 -16.01
CA ARG A 42 2.35 4.28 -15.29
C ARG A 42 2.60 5.21 -14.11
N LYS A 43 1.74 6.22 -13.92
CA LYS A 43 1.84 7.14 -12.78
C LYS A 43 1.53 6.40 -11.48
N ILE A 44 2.34 6.64 -10.45
CA ILE A 44 2.05 6.25 -9.08
C ILE A 44 1.37 7.46 -8.44
N ASN A 45 0.04 7.42 -8.35
CA ASN A 45 -0.74 8.57 -7.91
C ASN A 45 -0.90 8.59 -6.40
N ALA A 46 -0.79 9.80 -5.82
CA ALA A 46 -1.20 10.11 -4.46
C ALA A 46 -2.43 11.02 -4.47
N LEU A 47 -3.35 10.80 -3.54
CA LEU A 47 -4.48 11.66 -3.24
C LEU A 47 -4.27 12.30 -1.88
N SER A 48 -4.62 13.57 -1.70
CA SER A 48 -4.53 14.21 -0.40
C SER A 48 -5.73 15.09 -0.09
N ILE A 49 -6.06 15.14 1.20
CA ILE A 49 -7.11 15.99 1.78
C ILE A 49 -6.59 16.63 3.07
N GLY A 50 -7.01 17.85 3.33
CA GLY A 50 -6.70 18.57 4.56
C GLY A 50 -5.30 19.19 4.58
N ASN A 51 -4.77 19.43 5.78
CA ASN A 51 -3.50 20.10 6.00
C ASN A 51 -2.31 19.16 5.74
N ARG A 52 -1.39 19.58 4.87
CA ARG A 52 -0.20 18.76 4.53
C ARG A 52 1.00 18.98 5.46
N LYS A 53 0.84 19.69 6.56
CA LYS A 53 1.88 19.79 7.58
C LYS A 53 1.83 18.54 8.49
N ASN A 54 2.80 17.64 8.32
CA ASN A 54 2.86 16.34 9.00
C ASN A 54 1.62 15.44 8.79
N PRO A 55 1.20 15.18 7.54
CA PRO A 55 0.03 14.35 7.26
C PRO A 55 0.26 12.90 7.68
N VAL A 56 -0.80 12.10 7.68
CA VAL A 56 -0.69 10.65 7.76
C VAL A 56 -0.62 10.04 6.36
N LEU A 57 0.08 8.92 6.21
CA LEU A 57 0.20 8.20 4.95
C LEU A 57 -0.44 6.81 5.04
N TYR A 58 -1.36 6.52 4.11
CA TYR A 58 -1.87 5.18 3.86
C TYR A 58 -1.41 4.74 2.47
N ALA A 59 -0.52 3.74 2.38
CA ALA A 59 0.06 3.25 1.14
C ALA A 59 -0.32 1.78 0.91
N CYS A 60 -0.78 1.46 -0.30
CA CYS A 60 -1.37 0.17 -0.61
C CYS A 60 -0.74 -0.46 -1.85
N THR A 61 -0.97 -1.78 -1.99
CA THR A 61 -0.71 -2.54 -3.22
C THR A 61 0.75 -2.42 -3.67
N PHE A 62 1.65 -2.83 -2.76
CA PHE A 62 3.07 -3.02 -3.04
C PHE A 62 3.29 -4.26 -3.91
N HIS A 63 2.41 -5.25 -3.76
CA HIS A 63 2.40 -6.49 -4.52
C HIS A 63 1.24 -6.50 -5.53
N GLY A 64 1.54 -6.97 -6.75
CA GLY A 64 0.58 -6.92 -7.86
C GLY A 64 -0.74 -7.64 -7.59
N MET A 65 -0.68 -8.82 -6.95
CA MET A 65 -1.86 -9.62 -6.63
C MET A 65 -2.68 -9.10 -5.44
N GLU A 66 -2.19 -8.06 -4.73
CA GLU A 66 -2.86 -7.49 -3.55
C GLU A 66 -3.68 -6.23 -3.87
N TRP A 67 -4.17 -6.12 -5.11
CA TRP A 67 -5.00 -5.01 -5.60
C TRP A 67 -6.30 -4.81 -4.80
N PHE A 68 -6.70 -5.79 -4.02
CA PHE A 68 -7.82 -5.72 -3.08
C PHE A 68 -7.72 -4.49 -2.16
N ASN A 69 -6.52 -4.16 -1.71
CA ASN A 69 -6.26 -2.99 -0.88
C ASN A 69 -6.53 -1.66 -1.58
N THR A 70 -6.40 -1.60 -2.92
CA THR A 70 -6.79 -0.42 -3.70
C THR A 70 -8.29 -0.14 -3.59
N LEU A 71 -9.14 -1.18 -3.59
CA LEU A 71 -10.59 -1.04 -3.40
C LEU A 71 -10.90 -0.48 -2.01
N LEU A 72 -10.33 -1.09 -0.97
CA LEU A 72 -10.54 -0.69 0.42
C LEU A 72 -10.17 0.78 0.65
N ILE A 73 -8.99 1.19 0.18
CA ILE A 73 -8.48 2.52 0.50
C ILE A 73 -9.13 3.63 -0.33
N LEU A 74 -9.54 3.38 -1.57
CA LEU A 74 -10.28 4.35 -2.37
C LEU A 74 -11.70 4.53 -1.84
N HIS A 75 -12.36 3.46 -1.37
CA HIS A 75 -13.65 3.56 -0.68
C HIS A 75 -13.54 4.41 0.59
N PHE A 76 -12.56 4.08 1.44
CA PHE A 76 -12.28 4.85 2.65
C PHE A 76 -12.02 6.33 2.34
N PHE A 77 -11.16 6.61 1.36
CA PHE A 77 -10.82 8.00 1.01
C PHE A 77 -12.04 8.77 0.51
N GLU A 78 -12.92 8.16 -0.29
CA GLU A 78 -14.16 8.80 -0.74
C GLU A 78 -15.11 9.06 0.43
N GLU A 79 -15.26 8.11 1.36
CA GLU A 79 -16.07 8.30 2.57
C GLU A 79 -15.54 9.46 3.42
N ILE A 80 -14.23 9.53 3.62
CA ILE A 80 -13.60 10.63 4.37
C ILE A 80 -13.79 11.98 3.66
N CYS A 81 -13.73 12.02 2.33
CA CYS A 81 -14.04 13.23 1.56
C CYS A 81 -15.48 13.68 1.75
N CYS A 82 -16.44 12.74 1.75
CA CYS A 82 -17.84 13.03 2.04
C CYS A 82 -18.01 13.59 3.45
N ALA A 83 -17.44 12.92 4.44
CA ALA A 83 -17.52 13.34 5.84
C ALA A 83 -16.86 14.70 6.10
N TYR A 84 -15.72 14.97 5.46
CA TYR A 84 -15.05 16.28 5.51
C TYR A 84 -15.92 17.40 4.94
N LYS A 85 -16.53 17.18 3.75
CA LYS A 85 -17.44 18.14 3.11
C LYS A 85 -18.65 18.45 3.98
N GLU A 86 -19.22 17.44 4.60
CA GLU A 86 -20.44 17.54 5.41
C GLU A 86 -20.17 17.82 6.89
N ARG A 87 -18.90 17.99 7.31
CA ARG A 87 -18.45 18.21 8.68
C ARG A 87 -18.99 17.15 9.65
N LYS A 88 -18.92 15.89 9.22
CA LYS A 88 -19.43 14.75 10.01
C LYS A 88 -18.43 14.30 11.08
N ILE A 89 -19.00 13.85 12.18
CA ILE A 89 -18.32 13.06 13.21
C ILE A 89 -18.55 11.58 12.87
N ILE A 90 -17.47 10.81 12.71
CA ILE A 90 -17.52 9.35 12.47
C ILE A 90 -16.76 8.67 13.61
N TYR A 91 -17.38 7.75 14.32
CA TYR A 91 -16.79 7.05 15.47
C TYR A 91 -16.13 7.99 16.47
N GLU A 92 -16.80 9.05 16.88
CA GLU A 92 -16.35 10.13 17.80
C GLU A 92 -15.12 10.91 17.26
N VAL A 93 -14.78 10.82 15.99
CA VAL A 93 -13.73 11.61 15.33
C VAL A 93 -14.38 12.70 14.47
N ASP A 94 -14.11 13.95 14.80
CA ASP A 94 -14.46 15.08 13.94
C ASP A 94 -13.52 15.11 12.73
N ILE A 95 -14.02 14.64 11.59
CA ILE A 95 -13.21 14.48 10.38
C ILE A 95 -12.70 15.82 9.86
N PHE A 96 -13.50 16.89 9.97
CA PHE A 96 -13.09 18.22 9.51
C PHE A 96 -11.94 18.77 10.35
N GLU A 97 -12.07 18.76 11.68
CA GLU A 97 -11.05 19.26 12.60
C GLU A 97 -9.76 18.46 12.51
N VAL A 98 -9.85 17.12 12.52
CA VAL A 98 -8.66 16.26 12.44
C VAL A 98 -7.89 16.49 11.16
N LEU A 99 -8.57 16.58 10.00
CA LEU A 99 -7.90 16.77 8.71
C LEU A 99 -7.36 18.19 8.51
N ASN A 100 -7.98 19.21 9.11
CA ASN A 100 -7.42 20.56 9.12
C ASN A 100 -6.18 20.67 10.00
N LYS A 101 -6.13 19.92 11.09
CA LYS A 101 -4.96 19.85 11.96
C LYS A 101 -3.86 18.99 11.34
N ARG A 102 -4.21 17.87 10.73
CA ARG A 102 -3.29 16.88 10.16
C ARG A 102 -3.95 16.19 8.98
N GLY A 103 -3.49 16.44 7.78
CA GLY A 103 -4.10 15.88 6.58
C GLY A 103 -3.89 14.38 6.40
N LEU A 104 -4.57 13.83 5.43
CA LEU A 104 -4.43 12.44 4.98
C LEU A 104 -3.87 12.42 3.55
N VAL A 105 -2.87 11.58 3.33
CA VAL A 105 -2.34 11.22 2.02
C VAL A 105 -2.57 9.73 1.81
N VAL A 106 -3.10 9.37 0.65
CA VAL A 106 -3.32 7.99 0.24
C VAL A 106 -2.57 7.70 -1.05
N ILE A 107 -1.86 6.59 -1.11
CA ILE A 107 -1.29 6.03 -2.33
C ILE A 107 -2.01 4.69 -2.58
N PRO A 108 -3.01 4.64 -3.46
CA PRO A 108 -3.83 3.44 -3.64
C PRO A 108 -3.06 2.25 -4.21
N CYS A 109 -2.06 2.52 -5.05
CA CYS A 109 -1.27 1.48 -5.69
C CYS A 109 0.18 1.94 -5.89
N VAL A 110 1.10 1.31 -5.18
CA VAL A 110 2.55 1.55 -5.30
C VAL A 110 3.13 0.80 -6.50
N ASN A 111 2.54 -0.35 -6.87
CA ASN A 111 3.01 -1.25 -7.92
C ASN A 111 2.00 -1.42 -9.07
N PRO A 112 1.73 -0.37 -9.86
CA PRO A 112 0.75 -0.46 -10.93
C PRO A 112 1.14 -1.44 -12.05
N ASP A 113 2.43 -1.65 -12.29
CA ASP A 113 2.88 -2.64 -13.29
C ASP A 113 2.63 -4.06 -12.81
N GLY A 114 2.86 -4.35 -11.53
CA GLY A 114 2.58 -5.66 -10.95
C GLY A 114 1.10 -6.02 -11.02
N VAL A 115 0.21 -5.05 -10.76
CA VAL A 115 -1.25 -5.22 -10.89
C VAL A 115 -1.63 -5.55 -12.33
N GLU A 116 -1.11 -4.80 -13.32
CA GLU A 116 -1.38 -5.06 -14.73
C GLU A 116 -0.90 -6.45 -15.18
N ILE A 117 0.29 -6.86 -14.73
CA ILE A 117 0.82 -8.19 -15.05
C ILE A 117 -0.05 -9.28 -14.41
N GLN A 118 -0.48 -9.09 -13.17
CA GLN A 118 -1.33 -10.06 -12.49
C GLN A 118 -2.69 -10.21 -13.18
N ILE A 119 -3.31 -9.12 -13.64
CA ILE A 119 -4.66 -9.14 -14.24
C ILE A 119 -4.62 -9.50 -15.72
N HIS A 120 -3.66 -8.95 -16.48
CA HIS A 120 -3.64 -9.02 -17.95
C HIS A 120 -2.45 -9.80 -18.52
N GLY A 121 -1.59 -10.37 -17.67
CA GLY A 121 -0.42 -11.13 -18.11
C GLY A 121 0.76 -10.27 -18.56
N ALA A 122 1.80 -10.94 -19.05
CA ALA A 122 3.08 -10.33 -19.41
C ALA A 122 2.96 -9.26 -20.53
N SER A 123 2.03 -9.43 -21.46
CA SER A 123 1.79 -8.49 -22.57
C SER A 123 1.36 -7.10 -22.13
N SER A 124 0.85 -6.94 -20.90
CA SER A 124 0.53 -5.64 -20.30
C SER A 124 1.77 -4.75 -20.10
N CYS A 125 2.96 -5.36 -20.09
CA CYS A 125 4.25 -4.68 -19.96
C CYS A 125 5.20 -5.04 -21.13
N PRO A 126 4.95 -4.57 -22.38
CA PRO A 126 5.62 -5.06 -23.59
C PRO A 126 7.15 -4.99 -23.54
N LYS A 127 7.71 -3.96 -22.90
CA LYS A 127 9.16 -3.80 -22.71
C LYS A 127 9.78 -4.94 -21.89
N TYR A 128 9.02 -5.54 -20.99
CA TYR A 128 9.46 -6.58 -20.06
C TYR A 128 8.81 -7.94 -20.32
N GLU A 129 7.96 -8.07 -21.33
CA GLU A 129 7.18 -9.27 -21.64
C GLU A 129 8.08 -10.52 -21.76
N LYS A 130 9.19 -10.43 -22.51
CA LYS A 130 10.14 -11.54 -22.64
C LYS A 130 10.78 -11.95 -21.31
N LEU A 131 11.05 -11.00 -20.43
CA LEU A 131 11.60 -11.27 -19.10
C LEU A 131 10.55 -11.95 -18.22
N ILE A 132 9.32 -11.44 -18.20
CA ILE A 132 8.22 -11.99 -17.40
C ILE A 132 7.92 -13.42 -17.84
N ASN A 133 7.80 -13.68 -19.15
CA ASN A 133 7.57 -15.02 -19.71
C ASN A 133 8.75 -15.99 -19.46
N LYS A 134 9.97 -15.48 -19.24
CA LYS A 134 11.11 -16.31 -18.80
C LYS A 134 11.02 -16.68 -17.32
N ILE A 135 10.40 -15.83 -16.49
CA ILE A 135 10.24 -16.05 -15.06
C ILE A 135 9.11 -17.04 -14.79
N THR A 136 7.97 -16.88 -15.47
CA THR A 136 6.79 -17.74 -15.29
C THR A 136 5.88 -17.67 -16.50
N ASP A 137 5.17 -18.75 -16.77
CA ASP A 137 4.07 -18.84 -17.73
C ASP A 137 2.70 -18.52 -17.08
N ASN A 138 2.66 -18.41 -15.75
CA ASN A 138 1.44 -18.10 -14.99
C ASN A 138 1.66 -16.88 -14.08
N THR A 139 0.95 -15.79 -14.37
CA THR A 139 1.03 -14.53 -13.62
C THR A 139 -0.06 -14.35 -12.57
N ASN A 140 -0.91 -15.35 -12.31
CA ASN A 140 -2.05 -15.25 -11.38
C ASN A 140 -1.63 -14.83 -9.96
N HIS A 141 -0.43 -15.20 -9.52
CA HIS A 141 0.11 -14.85 -8.19
C HIS A 141 1.33 -13.90 -8.29
N TRP A 142 1.34 -13.02 -9.30
CA TRP A 142 2.43 -12.08 -9.51
C TRP A 142 2.44 -10.97 -8.45
N GLN A 143 3.48 -10.93 -7.64
CA GLN A 143 3.70 -9.90 -6.60
C GLN A 143 4.62 -8.77 -7.08
N SER A 144 5.65 -9.14 -7.80
CA SER A 144 6.77 -8.27 -8.19
C SER A 144 6.37 -7.13 -9.13
N ASN A 145 7.28 -6.19 -9.38
CA ASN A 145 7.15 -5.22 -10.46
C ASN A 145 7.48 -5.85 -11.84
N ALA A 146 7.53 -5.05 -12.90
CA ALA A 146 7.79 -5.55 -14.27
C ALA A 146 9.18 -6.18 -14.47
N ARG A 147 10.15 -5.98 -13.56
CA ARG A 147 11.46 -6.63 -13.58
C ARG A 147 11.58 -7.87 -12.71
N GLY A 148 10.47 -8.34 -12.15
CA GLY A 148 10.49 -9.47 -11.22
C GLY A 148 11.16 -9.11 -9.88
N VAL A 149 11.04 -7.86 -9.43
CA VAL A 149 11.54 -7.40 -8.13
C VAL A 149 10.37 -7.13 -7.21
N ASP A 150 10.40 -7.74 -6.04
CA ASP A 150 9.46 -7.48 -4.96
C ASP A 150 9.77 -6.12 -4.33
N LEU A 151 8.84 -5.16 -4.48
CA LEU A 151 9.06 -3.79 -4.02
C LEU A 151 9.16 -3.71 -2.49
N ASN A 152 8.46 -4.58 -1.75
CA ASN A 152 8.53 -4.62 -0.29
C ASN A 152 9.76 -5.40 0.24
N HIS A 153 10.65 -5.84 -0.65
CA HIS A 153 11.98 -6.37 -0.37
C HIS A 153 13.10 -5.45 -0.85
N ASN A 154 12.78 -4.29 -1.44
CA ASN A 154 13.75 -3.43 -2.13
C ASN A 154 14.17 -2.18 -1.33
N PHE A 155 13.67 -1.99 -0.11
CA PHE A 155 14.09 -0.88 0.76
C PHE A 155 15.39 -1.20 1.51
N ASN A 156 16.18 -0.15 1.85
CA ASN A 156 17.41 -0.29 2.62
C ASN A 156 17.12 -0.40 4.14
N ALA A 157 16.52 -1.50 4.54
CA ALA A 157 16.17 -1.82 5.91
C ALA A 157 16.58 -3.27 6.22
N GLY A 158 17.85 -3.53 6.57
CA GLY A 158 18.34 -4.88 6.74
C GLY A 158 18.40 -5.70 5.45
N TRP A 159 18.48 -5.03 4.29
CA TRP A 159 18.43 -5.65 2.97
C TRP A 159 19.48 -6.76 2.76
N GLN A 160 20.68 -6.62 3.32
CA GLN A 160 21.72 -7.67 3.19
C GLN A 160 21.33 -8.96 3.91
N GLN A 161 20.70 -8.86 5.09
CA GLN A 161 20.19 -10.01 5.82
C GLN A 161 19.03 -10.67 5.07
N LEU A 162 18.13 -9.85 4.50
CA LEU A 162 17.05 -10.33 3.65
C LEU A 162 17.60 -11.10 2.44
N LYS A 163 18.63 -10.59 1.76
CA LYS A 163 19.27 -11.29 0.61
C LYS A 163 19.84 -12.65 0.96
N LYS A 164 20.38 -12.82 2.18
CA LYS A 164 20.81 -14.15 2.65
C LYS A 164 19.61 -15.10 2.77
N ALA A 165 18.53 -14.63 3.41
CA ALA A 165 17.30 -15.43 3.55
C ALA A 165 16.65 -15.77 2.18
N GLU A 166 16.68 -14.87 1.22
CA GLU A 166 16.23 -15.12 -0.16
C GLU A 166 17.08 -16.23 -0.81
N THR A 167 18.42 -16.12 -0.70
CA THR A 167 19.35 -17.12 -1.27
C THR A 167 19.15 -18.50 -0.63
N GLU A 168 18.96 -18.57 0.68
CA GLU A 168 18.65 -19.82 1.40
C GLU A 168 17.34 -20.48 0.92
N GLN A 169 16.42 -19.70 0.38
CA GLN A 169 15.18 -20.17 -0.25
C GLN A 169 15.28 -20.35 -1.78
N GLY A 170 16.48 -20.28 -2.34
CA GLY A 170 16.72 -20.45 -3.77
C GLY A 170 16.36 -19.24 -4.64
N ILE A 171 16.07 -18.07 -4.02
CA ILE A 171 15.70 -16.85 -4.76
C ILE A 171 16.98 -16.05 -5.08
N THR A 172 17.55 -16.29 -6.25
CA THR A 172 18.84 -15.71 -6.66
C THR A 172 18.73 -14.66 -7.77
N GLY A 173 17.54 -14.45 -8.31
CA GLY A 173 17.28 -13.53 -9.43
C GLY A 173 15.82 -13.12 -9.54
N PRO A 174 15.46 -12.40 -10.61
CA PRO A 174 14.07 -11.99 -10.86
C PRO A 174 13.08 -13.13 -10.70
N ALA A 175 12.04 -12.89 -9.91
CA ALA A 175 11.04 -13.90 -9.54
C ALA A 175 9.65 -13.28 -9.46
N PRO A 176 8.58 -14.09 -9.46
CA PRO A 176 7.23 -13.60 -9.26
C PRO A 176 7.04 -12.95 -7.88
N THR A 177 7.85 -13.35 -6.90
CA THR A 177 7.78 -12.92 -5.51
C THR A 177 9.16 -12.92 -4.84
N ARG A 178 9.32 -12.14 -3.77
CA ARG A 178 10.43 -12.15 -2.80
C ARG A 178 11.82 -11.75 -3.31
N PHE A 179 12.03 -11.51 -4.59
CA PHE A 179 13.34 -11.05 -5.06
C PHE A 179 13.51 -9.55 -4.79
N GLY A 180 14.36 -9.17 -3.85
CA GLY A 180 14.59 -7.78 -3.41
C GLY A 180 15.49 -6.93 -4.32
N GLY A 181 15.70 -7.38 -5.58
CA GLY A 181 16.57 -6.67 -6.51
C GLY A 181 18.06 -6.96 -6.32
N ARG A 182 18.92 -6.32 -7.13
CA ARG A 182 20.38 -6.45 -7.08
C ARG A 182 21.04 -5.54 -6.03
N ARG A 183 20.34 -4.49 -5.62
CA ARG A 183 20.74 -3.56 -4.56
C ARG A 183 19.48 -2.92 -3.96
N PRO A 184 19.53 -2.40 -2.72
CA PRO A 184 18.40 -1.66 -2.18
C PRO A 184 18.14 -0.44 -3.05
N PHE A 185 16.87 -0.05 -3.14
CA PHE A 185 16.39 1.07 -3.96
C PHE A 185 16.79 0.94 -5.45
N SER A 186 16.84 -0.28 -5.99
CA SER A 186 17.08 -0.49 -7.42
C SER A 186 15.88 -0.12 -8.30
N GLU A 187 14.68 -0.11 -7.74
CA GLU A 187 13.44 0.08 -8.46
C GLU A 187 12.97 1.54 -8.42
N VAL A 188 12.47 2.02 -9.56
CA VAL A 188 12.00 3.41 -9.68
C VAL A 188 10.78 3.69 -8.81
N GLU A 189 9.93 2.67 -8.61
CA GLU A 189 8.75 2.73 -7.74
C GLU A 189 9.16 2.92 -6.28
N THR A 190 10.13 2.12 -5.81
CA THR A 190 10.69 2.22 -4.46
C THR A 190 11.36 3.57 -4.24
N MET A 191 12.16 4.03 -5.22
CA MET A 191 12.81 5.34 -5.17
C MET A 191 11.79 6.49 -5.15
N ALA A 192 10.72 6.40 -5.93
CA ALA A 192 9.65 7.39 -5.95
C ALA A 192 8.98 7.52 -4.57
N LEU A 193 8.63 6.41 -3.94
CA LEU A 193 8.03 6.40 -2.61
C LEU A 193 9.00 6.90 -1.53
N CYS A 194 10.27 6.50 -1.57
CA CYS A 194 11.31 7.00 -0.69
C CYS A 194 11.45 8.52 -0.77
N ASN A 195 11.65 9.05 -1.98
CA ASN A 195 11.83 10.48 -2.20
C ASN A 195 10.61 11.28 -1.74
N PHE A 196 9.42 10.72 -1.94
CA PHE A 196 8.18 11.32 -1.46
C PHE A 196 8.14 11.39 0.07
N CYS A 197 8.46 10.30 0.76
CA CYS A 197 8.46 10.25 2.22
C CYS A 197 9.53 11.18 2.83
N LEU A 198 10.72 11.26 2.24
CA LEU A 198 11.78 12.16 2.68
C LEU A 198 11.37 13.63 2.58
N LYS A 199 10.57 13.98 1.56
CA LYS A 199 10.09 15.35 1.33
C LYS A 199 8.93 15.74 2.24
N GLU A 200 7.94 14.87 2.41
CA GLU A 200 6.65 15.21 3.06
C GLU A 200 6.67 15.09 4.59
N LYS A 201 7.55 14.31 5.19
CA LYS A 201 7.65 14.12 6.65
C LYS A 201 6.32 13.72 7.29
N PHE A 202 5.91 12.49 7.08
CA PHE A 202 4.67 11.93 7.63
C PHE A 202 4.72 11.80 9.16
N SER A 203 3.61 12.05 9.85
CA SER A 203 3.48 11.82 11.29
C SER A 203 3.47 10.34 11.65
N PHE A 204 2.91 9.52 10.77
CA PHE A 204 2.99 8.07 10.74
C PHE A 204 2.55 7.54 9.37
N ALA A 205 2.81 6.26 9.12
CA ALA A 205 2.35 5.58 7.92
C ALA A 205 1.75 4.20 8.22
N ILE A 206 0.77 3.80 7.40
CA ILE A 206 0.24 2.43 7.35
C ILE A 206 0.47 1.89 5.95
N ALA A 207 1.18 0.76 5.87
CA ALA A 207 1.35 -0.02 4.65
C ALA A 207 0.32 -1.16 4.64
N PHE A 208 -0.52 -1.20 3.61
CA PHE A 208 -1.55 -2.24 3.47
C PHE A 208 -1.08 -3.32 2.51
N HIS A 209 -1.14 -4.53 3.00
CA HIS A 209 -0.88 -5.79 2.33
C HIS A 209 -2.08 -6.73 2.48
N SER A 210 -2.01 -7.90 1.94
CA SER A 210 -2.90 -9.02 2.18
C SER A 210 -2.13 -10.33 2.04
N GLN A 211 -2.48 -11.34 2.81
CA GLN A 211 -3.66 -11.57 3.64
C GLN A 211 -3.23 -12.09 5.04
N GLY A 212 -4.18 -12.09 6.01
CA GLY A 212 -3.92 -12.70 7.33
C GLY A 212 -4.70 -12.06 8.47
N ARG A 213 -5.25 -10.85 8.30
CA ARG A 213 -5.82 -10.03 9.37
C ARG A 213 -4.84 -9.84 10.53
N GLU A 214 -3.61 -9.51 10.16
CA GLU A 214 -2.50 -9.31 11.07
C GLU A 214 -1.94 -7.88 10.99
N ILE A 215 -1.23 -7.47 12.05
CA ILE A 215 -0.60 -6.17 12.18
C ILE A 215 0.84 -6.39 12.60
N TYR A 216 1.79 -5.81 11.84
CA TYR A 216 3.20 -5.81 12.18
C TYR A 216 3.63 -4.38 12.54
N SER A 217 3.93 -4.15 13.82
CA SER A 217 4.29 -2.81 14.35
C SER A 217 5.76 -2.69 14.75
N GLU A 218 6.51 -3.78 14.70
CA GLU A 218 7.88 -3.82 15.18
C GLU A 218 8.91 -3.96 14.04
N TYR A 219 10.07 -3.36 14.24
CA TYR A 219 11.30 -3.59 13.50
C TYR A 219 12.46 -2.99 14.29
N LYS A 220 13.45 -3.81 14.74
CA LYS A 220 14.59 -3.38 15.61
C LYS A 220 14.07 -2.61 16.84
N ASP A 221 14.51 -1.33 17.00
CA ASP A 221 14.06 -0.43 18.05
C ASP A 221 12.97 0.51 17.50
N PRO A 222 11.70 0.07 17.47
CA PRO A 222 10.63 0.88 16.89
C PRO A 222 10.33 2.10 17.77
N PRO A 223 9.95 3.24 17.19
CA PRO A 223 9.35 4.31 17.96
C PRO A 223 8.14 3.77 18.75
N LYS A 224 8.02 4.15 20.02
CA LYS A 224 6.90 3.73 20.88
C LYS A 224 5.55 3.91 20.19
N ARG A 225 5.39 5.00 19.45
CA ARG A 225 4.19 5.28 18.66
C ARG A 225 3.88 4.26 17.56
N SER A 226 4.85 3.47 17.06
CA SER A 226 4.54 2.36 16.14
C SER A 226 3.74 1.27 16.83
N ILE A 227 4.15 0.91 18.05
CA ILE A 227 3.46 -0.10 18.87
C ILE A 227 2.07 0.40 19.24
N GLU A 228 1.96 1.63 19.77
CA GLU A 228 0.69 2.27 20.12
C GLU A 228 -0.27 2.37 18.92
N LEU A 229 0.25 2.65 17.72
CA LEU A 229 -0.53 2.66 16.47
C LEU A 229 -1.06 1.26 16.12
N GLY A 230 -0.20 0.24 16.25
CA GLY A 230 -0.58 -1.16 16.04
C GLY A 230 -1.67 -1.62 17.02
N GLU A 231 -1.50 -1.32 18.31
CA GLU A 231 -2.49 -1.60 19.36
C GLU A 231 -3.83 -0.90 19.09
N ARG A 232 -3.76 0.38 18.66
CA ARG A 232 -4.95 1.15 18.29
C ARG A 232 -5.68 0.54 17.10
N PHE A 233 -4.96 0.17 16.05
CA PHE A 233 -5.55 -0.49 14.88
C PHE A 233 -6.17 -1.83 15.26
N SER A 234 -5.45 -2.67 16.02
CA SER A 234 -5.93 -3.96 16.55
C SER A 234 -7.22 -3.82 17.36
N LYS A 235 -7.25 -2.87 18.31
CA LYS A 235 -8.42 -2.59 19.17
C LYS A 235 -9.71 -2.37 18.37
N TYR A 236 -9.62 -1.68 17.23
CA TYR A 236 -10.81 -1.27 16.47
C TYR A 236 -11.12 -2.15 15.27
N SER A 237 -10.16 -2.94 14.77
CA SER A 237 -10.35 -3.91 13.67
C SER A 237 -10.56 -5.35 14.16
N GLY A 238 -10.08 -5.67 15.37
CA GLY A 238 -9.99 -7.05 15.83
C GLY A 238 -8.84 -7.86 15.20
N TYR A 239 -7.98 -7.23 14.41
CA TYR A 239 -6.80 -7.88 13.82
C TYR A 239 -5.76 -8.20 14.90
N LYS A 240 -5.02 -9.29 14.71
CA LYS A 240 -3.98 -9.72 15.65
C LYS A 240 -2.69 -8.94 15.43
N ILE A 241 -2.03 -8.54 16.52
CA ILE A 241 -0.64 -8.10 16.45
C ILE A 241 0.21 -9.37 16.32
N ALA A 242 1.07 -9.42 15.31
CA ALA A 242 1.91 -10.56 14.99
C ALA A 242 3.31 -10.10 14.56
N ASN A 243 4.22 -11.06 14.47
CA ASN A 243 5.55 -10.86 13.90
C ASN A 243 5.61 -11.46 12.50
N PRO A 244 6.14 -10.72 11.52
CA PRO A 244 6.27 -11.25 10.18
C PRO A 244 7.24 -12.43 10.14
N PRO A 245 7.08 -13.38 9.22
CA PRO A 245 8.07 -14.42 8.96
C PRO A 245 9.46 -13.82 8.67
N LYS A 246 10.55 -14.56 8.97
CA LYS A 246 11.93 -14.08 8.73
C LYS A 246 12.15 -13.58 7.31
N ILE A 247 11.57 -14.25 6.29
CA ILE A 247 11.69 -13.85 4.89
C ILE A 247 10.94 -12.56 4.57
N ALA A 248 9.99 -12.14 5.38
CA ALA A 248 9.26 -10.89 5.26
C ALA A 248 9.75 -9.82 6.25
N THR A 249 10.90 -10.06 6.90
CA THR A 249 11.53 -9.12 7.84
C THR A 249 12.74 -8.48 7.20
N GLY A 250 12.74 -7.15 7.15
CA GLY A 250 13.76 -6.38 6.45
C GLY A 250 13.43 -6.18 4.96
N GLY A 251 14.06 -5.18 4.35
CA GLY A 251 13.79 -4.79 2.96
C GLY A 251 12.42 -4.15 2.73
N GLY A 252 11.54 -4.11 3.72
CA GLY A 252 10.18 -3.59 3.62
C GLY A 252 10.07 -2.07 3.86
N PHE A 253 8.98 -1.49 3.34
CA PHE A 253 8.67 -0.07 3.47
C PHE A 253 8.50 0.36 4.94
N LYS A 254 7.69 -0.37 5.71
CA LYS A 254 7.51 -0.13 7.15
C LYS A 254 8.85 -0.18 7.89
N ASP A 255 9.66 -1.19 7.62
CA ASP A 255 10.95 -1.38 8.26
C ASP A 255 11.92 -0.23 7.97
N TRP A 256 11.89 0.31 6.74
CA TRP A 256 12.67 1.47 6.35
C TRP A 256 12.19 2.74 7.06
N LEU A 257 10.88 2.97 7.16
CA LEU A 257 10.32 4.11 7.89
C LEU A 257 10.72 4.07 9.37
N ILE A 258 10.58 2.92 10.03
CA ILE A 258 10.94 2.73 11.43
C ILE A 258 12.46 2.85 11.62
N GLY A 259 13.23 2.09 10.85
CA GLY A 259 14.67 1.95 11.05
C GLY A 259 15.47 3.19 10.64
N TYR A 260 15.14 3.79 9.50
CA TYR A 260 15.89 4.91 8.92
C TYR A 260 15.26 6.27 9.25
N MET A 261 13.97 6.45 8.97
CA MET A 261 13.30 7.75 9.14
C MET A 261 12.86 8.01 10.59
N LYS A 262 12.84 6.99 11.44
CA LYS A 262 12.27 7.05 12.79
C LYS A 262 10.80 7.52 12.79
N THR A 263 10.11 7.28 11.67
CA THR A 263 8.70 7.57 11.51
C THR A 263 7.88 6.38 12.02
N PRO A 264 6.90 6.60 12.90
CA PRO A 264 5.99 5.53 13.32
C PRO A 264 5.30 4.89 12.11
N ALA A 265 5.33 3.57 12.04
CA ALA A 265 4.70 2.86 10.93
C ALA A 265 4.23 1.46 11.35
N ILE A 266 3.21 0.97 10.66
CA ILE A 266 2.73 -0.41 10.76
C ILE A 266 2.47 -1.00 9.38
N THR A 267 2.55 -2.31 9.27
CA THR A 267 1.95 -3.08 8.16
C THR A 267 0.63 -3.68 8.63
N VAL A 268 -0.38 -3.63 7.79
CA VAL A 268 -1.69 -4.25 8.00
C VAL A 268 -1.93 -5.25 6.88
N GLU A 269 -2.07 -6.52 7.24
CA GLU A 269 -2.41 -7.63 6.32
C GLU A 269 -3.92 -7.81 6.31
N THR A 270 -4.61 -7.29 5.27
CA THR A 270 -6.08 -7.31 5.18
C THR A 270 -6.61 -8.61 4.64
N GLY A 271 -7.80 -9.00 5.07
CA GLY A 271 -8.52 -10.13 4.53
C GLY A 271 -8.01 -11.50 4.97
N LEU A 272 -8.75 -12.52 4.57
CA LEU A 272 -8.42 -13.93 4.80
C LEU A 272 -8.65 -14.72 3.50
N GLY A 273 -7.89 -15.78 3.32
CA GLY A 273 -8.00 -16.64 2.15
C GLY A 273 -6.71 -16.72 1.37
N GLU A 274 -6.77 -16.82 0.07
CA GLU A 274 -5.63 -16.90 -0.84
C GLU A 274 -5.65 -15.69 -1.79
N ASN A 275 -4.48 -15.03 -1.95
CA ASN A 275 -4.34 -13.92 -2.91
C ASN A 275 -4.30 -14.40 -4.36
N PRO A 276 -4.91 -13.66 -5.28
CA PRO A 276 -5.64 -12.40 -5.08
C PRO A 276 -6.99 -12.63 -4.39
N LEU A 277 -7.26 -11.85 -3.33
CA LEU A 277 -8.55 -11.92 -2.63
C LEU A 277 -9.69 -11.49 -3.59
N PRO A 278 -10.85 -12.17 -3.54
CA PRO A 278 -11.97 -11.86 -4.43
C PRO A 278 -12.56 -10.48 -4.15
N ALA A 279 -12.86 -9.72 -5.21
CA ALA A 279 -13.45 -8.40 -5.09
C ALA A 279 -14.79 -8.41 -4.33
N SER A 280 -15.54 -9.52 -4.36
CA SER A 280 -16.78 -9.68 -3.61
C SER A 280 -16.64 -9.51 -2.10
N ASP A 281 -15.46 -9.76 -1.57
CA ASP A 281 -15.20 -9.73 -0.13
C ASP A 281 -14.83 -8.34 0.40
N TYR A 282 -14.56 -7.36 -0.52
CA TYR A 282 -14.02 -6.07 -0.11
C TYR A 282 -14.94 -5.32 0.86
N LEU A 283 -16.25 -5.34 0.64
CA LEU A 283 -17.19 -4.59 1.48
C LEU A 283 -17.22 -5.14 2.92
N LYS A 284 -17.23 -6.46 3.04
CA LYS A 284 -17.17 -7.14 4.35
C LYS A 284 -15.88 -6.80 5.08
N GLU A 285 -14.76 -6.80 4.37
CA GLU A 285 -13.45 -6.47 4.94
C GLU A 285 -13.35 -4.99 5.28
N TYR A 286 -13.88 -4.12 4.41
CA TYR A 286 -13.94 -2.69 4.65
C TYR A 286 -14.70 -2.36 5.96
N GLU A 287 -15.91 -2.92 6.14
CA GLU A 287 -16.69 -2.70 7.36
C GLU A 287 -15.95 -3.16 8.63
N LEU A 288 -15.13 -4.21 8.53
CA LEU A 288 -14.33 -4.70 9.65
C LEU A 288 -13.23 -3.70 10.07
N ILE A 289 -12.52 -3.11 9.08
CA ILE A 289 -11.39 -2.21 9.36
C ILE A 289 -11.75 -0.73 9.38
N ARG A 290 -12.93 -0.34 8.88
CA ARG A 290 -13.40 1.04 8.74
C ARG A 290 -13.23 1.87 10.02
N LYS A 291 -13.63 1.31 11.16
CA LYS A 291 -13.47 2.00 12.46
C LYS A 291 -12.00 2.23 12.81
N ALA A 292 -11.14 1.25 12.57
CA ALA A 292 -9.70 1.37 12.81
C ALA A 292 -9.06 2.43 11.92
N LEU A 293 -9.41 2.47 10.62
CA LEU A 293 -8.94 3.48 9.68
C LEU A 293 -9.27 4.90 10.14
N VAL A 294 -10.53 5.13 10.57
CA VAL A 294 -10.99 6.44 11.07
C VAL A 294 -10.30 6.79 12.37
N LYS A 295 -10.27 5.87 13.35
CA LYS A 295 -9.66 6.12 14.66
C LYS A 295 -8.16 6.39 14.60
N CYS A 296 -7.46 5.85 13.58
CA CYS A 296 -6.06 6.16 13.37
C CYS A 296 -5.83 7.57 12.82
N LEU A 297 -6.80 8.23 12.17
CA LEU A 297 -6.65 9.62 11.75
C LEU A 297 -6.43 10.59 12.92
N ASP A 298 -7.00 10.27 14.08
CA ASP A 298 -6.90 11.07 15.32
C ASP A 298 -5.81 10.53 16.28
N PHE A 299 -4.83 9.78 15.76
CA PHE A 299 -3.73 9.19 16.57
C PHE A 299 -2.55 10.23 16.77
#